data_8c83abe54aacdfcca7dea7f9bc1e70f2
#
_entry.id   8c83abe54aacdfcca7dea7f9bc1e70f2
#
_cell.length_a   1.000
_cell.length_b   1.000
_cell.length_c   1.000
_cell.angle_alpha   90.00
_cell.angle_beta   90.00
_cell.angle_gamma   90.00
#
_symmetry.space_group_name_H-M   'P 1'
#
loop_
_entity.id
_entity.type
_entity.pdbx_description
1 polymer ?
#
loop_
_entity_poly.entity_id
_entity_poly.type
_entity_poly.pdbx_seq_one_letter_code
_entity_poly.pdbx_strand_id
1 'polypeptide(L)'
;MVEKSSKKFDKRKIIISVIITCVILLGVIAICTSYMQRSVKKYSTLFYPGTRIENVNVSGKTLEEAKKLLKEQYVDKLPSRKLVVKAEGKSYPFEFSKLNVKYNLDKALDEAFNYGKDLNIFSQYKIIVYPDDKCISTGFSYDKEVVKKFIDGIAKDVNKNPINAAVSSTAGKVSLVKHRAGKKLDSDKLQKYINNSMKGDASKDVEVQAPIEQVKPKVTTDKISSINTLISTFHTEYGGISSPQRANNIEICAKSINGTVLMPGETFSFNQVVGERTDKRGYQSAPVIVGNQVDSGLGGGICQVSSTLYNTILLGNINSTERMHHTLPSSYVPLGMDATVDWGNIDYKFKNTFSYPIYIEGIADGSSIIFNLYSNSQLKKRTYYIWNEVYATINVNMKTEDDPNLPEGKQEIVQNPYTGYKVRVYKNILENGKLVGKELISDDFYRPIEGLAKVGPKKPAPKPPEPKKDDPKPAPKPAEPEKDDPKVKPNDTNSKEKDKEKDKDKDKPTQETPKEDTKNNKI
;
A
#
# COMPACT_ATOMS: atom_id res chain seq x y z
N MET A 1 62.39 55.25 79.47
CA MET A 1 63.41 55.01 78.48
C MET A 1 63.54 53.52 78.27
N VAL A 2 63.02 52.97 77.13
CA VAL A 2 63.15 51.56 76.80
C VAL A 2 64.21 51.49 75.70
N GLU A 3 65.35 50.93 76.05
CA GLU A 3 66.48 50.70 75.13
C GLU A 3 66.15 49.65 74.14
N LYS A 4 66.01 50.03 72.82
CA LYS A 4 65.86 49.10 71.69
C LYS A 4 67.22 48.47 71.35
N SER A 5 67.48 47.28 71.87
CA SER A 5 68.61 46.48 71.47
C SER A 5 68.41 46.03 70.01
N SER A 6 69.04 46.69 69.06
CA SER A 6 69.15 46.23 67.64
C SER A 6 70.13 45.08 67.54
N LYS A 7 69.66 43.83 67.56
CA LYS A 7 70.52 42.68 67.21
C LYS A 7 70.92 42.81 65.75
N LYS A 8 72.19 43.27 65.53
CA LYS A 8 72.83 43.16 64.18
C LYS A 8 72.91 41.69 63.79
N PHE A 9 71.98 41.28 62.90
CA PHE A 9 72.12 39.94 62.29
C PHE A 9 73.42 39.81 61.52
N ASP A 10 74.23 38.82 61.92
CA ASP A 10 75.49 38.52 61.26
C ASP A 10 75.24 37.93 59.85
N LYS A 11 75.36 38.76 58.83
CA LYS A 11 75.07 38.42 57.41
C LYS A 11 75.81 37.18 56.96
N ARG A 12 77.03 36.93 57.49
CA ARG A 12 77.83 35.73 57.18
C ARG A 12 77.15 34.45 57.70
N LYS A 13 76.60 34.45 58.92
CA LYS A 13 75.92 33.28 59.48
C LYS A 13 74.60 32.99 58.74
N ILE A 14 73.91 34.03 58.30
CA ILE A 14 72.69 33.87 57.47
C ILE A 14 73.02 33.23 56.12
N ILE A 15 74.12 33.73 55.45
CA ILE A 15 74.55 33.18 54.13
C ILE A 15 74.98 31.72 54.28
N ILE A 16 75.75 31.37 55.34
CA ILE A 16 76.17 29.99 55.59
C ILE A 16 74.96 29.09 55.88
N SER A 17 73.98 29.53 56.68
CA SER A 17 72.75 28.80 56.97
C SER A 17 71.93 28.57 55.71
N VAL A 18 71.77 29.56 54.81
CA VAL A 18 71.08 29.44 53.53
C VAL A 18 71.82 28.44 52.63
N ILE A 19 73.19 28.50 52.56
CA ILE A 19 73.98 27.53 51.76
C ILE A 19 73.77 26.10 52.29
N ILE A 20 73.87 25.89 53.61
CA ILE A 20 73.65 24.57 54.22
C ILE A 20 72.21 24.07 53.91
N THR A 21 71.21 24.93 54.06
CA THR A 21 69.81 24.59 53.74
C THR A 21 69.66 24.24 52.26
N CYS A 22 70.22 24.98 51.36
CA CYS A 22 70.25 24.66 49.92
C CYS A 22 70.95 23.31 49.61
N VAL A 23 72.03 22.99 50.25
CA VAL A 23 72.78 21.72 50.08
C VAL A 23 71.91 20.54 50.60
N ILE A 24 71.26 20.74 51.78
CA ILE A 24 70.31 19.71 52.30
C ILE A 24 69.10 19.53 51.37
N LEU A 25 68.53 20.63 50.88
CA LEU A 25 67.45 20.58 49.92
C LEU A 25 67.84 19.86 48.60
N LEU A 26 69.01 20.19 48.08
CA LEU A 26 69.52 19.51 46.89
C LEU A 26 69.76 18.02 47.14
N GLY A 27 70.27 17.67 48.34
CA GLY A 27 70.44 16.28 48.75
C GLY A 27 69.15 15.52 48.82
N VAL A 28 68.10 16.13 49.43
CA VAL A 28 66.78 15.56 49.52
C VAL A 28 66.17 15.38 48.10
N ILE A 29 66.25 16.38 47.24
CA ILE A 29 65.80 16.30 45.84
C ILE A 29 66.55 15.16 45.11
N ALA A 30 67.83 15.02 45.27
CA ALA A 30 68.62 13.94 44.65
C ALA A 30 68.16 12.53 45.13
N ILE A 31 67.88 12.40 46.44
CA ILE A 31 67.38 11.14 47.01
C ILE A 31 65.99 10.86 46.46
N CYS A 32 65.11 11.84 46.47
CA CYS A 32 63.76 11.70 45.94
C CYS A 32 63.73 11.34 44.45
N THR A 33 64.55 12.04 43.64
CA THR A 33 64.64 11.73 42.20
C THR A 33 65.20 10.35 41.93
N SER A 34 66.24 9.92 42.68
CA SER A 34 66.80 8.57 42.59
C SER A 34 65.80 7.51 42.98
N TYR A 35 64.96 7.76 44.02
CA TYR A 35 63.87 6.85 44.44
C TYR A 35 62.78 6.76 43.35
N MET A 36 62.40 7.90 42.80
CA MET A 36 61.43 7.94 41.69
C MET A 36 61.95 7.19 40.46
N GLN A 37 63.26 7.43 40.08
CA GLN A 37 63.83 6.74 38.95
C GLN A 37 63.89 5.21 39.13
N ARG A 38 64.23 4.73 40.35
CA ARG A 38 64.22 3.30 40.65
C ARG A 38 62.78 2.72 40.55
N SER A 39 61.78 3.43 41.07
CA SER A 39 60.40 3.03 41.03
C SER A 39 59.88 2.95 39.58
N VAL A 40 60.16 3.97 38.76
CA VAL A 40 59.77 4.00 37.35
C VAL A 40 60.50 2.90 36.55
N LYS A 41 61.81 2.71 36.80
CA LYS A 41 62.63 1.68 36.15
C LYS A 41 62.11 0.27 36.43
N LYS A 42 61.57 0.00 37.62
CA LYS A 42 60.93 -1.28 37.95
C LYS A 42 59.78 -1.62 37.02
N TYR A 43 59.04 -0.60 36.60
CA TYR A 43 57.86 -0.76 35.72
C TYR A 43 58.20 -0.58 34.25
N SER A 44 59.46 -0.46 33.85
CA SER A 44 59.84 -0.34 32.42
C SER A 44 59.40 -1.56 31.60
N THR A 45 59.37 -2.75 32.22
CA THR A 45 58.99 -4.03 31.60
C THR A 45 57.67 -4.59 32.13
N LEU A 46 56.99 -3.84 32.98
CA LEU A 46 55.73 -4.23 33.61
C LEU A 46 54.60 -3.24 33.28
N PHE A 47 53.37 -3.71 33.32
CA PHE A 47 52.19 -2.83 33.30
C PHE A 47 52.13 -2.00 34.57
N TYR A 48 51.71 -0.73 34.46
CA TYR A 48 51.53 0.12 35.62
C TYR A 48 50.41 -0.41 36.53
N PRO A 49 50.44 -0.12 37.85
CA PRO A 49 49.35 -0.45 38.77
C PRO A 49 48.03 0.20 38.30
N GLY A 50 46.90 -0.44 38.57
CA GLY A 50 45.56 0.02 38.18
C GLY A 50 45.23 -0.23 36.70
N THR A 51 46.12 -0.82 35.89
CA THR A 51 45.84 -1.13 34.49
C THR A 51 45.07 -2.44 34.32
N ARG A 52 43.98 -2.35 33.59
CA ARG A 52 43.14 -3.52 33.20
C ARG A 52 42.91 -3.51 31.70
N ILE A 53 42.79 -4.71 31.14
CA ILE A 53 42.30 -4.90 29.76
C ILE A 53 41.02 -5.67 29.88
N GLU A 54 39.91 -5.08 29.42
CA GLU A 54 38.54 -5.53 29.73
C GLU A 54 38.35 -5.70 31.25
N ASN A 55 37.95 -6.90 31.73
CA ASN A 55 37.85 -7.23 33.15
C ASN A 55 39.14 -7.86 33.74
N VAL A 56 40.20 -8.03 32.95
CA VAL A 56 41.41 -8.73 33.36
C VAL A 56 42.43 -7.71 33.92
N ASN A 57 42.81 -7.87 35.19
CA ASN A 57 43.82 -7.03 35.83
C ASN A 57 45.24 -7.46 35.38
N VAL A 58 45.94 -6.58 34.66
CA VAL A 58 47.29 -6.80 34.17
C VAL A 58 48.35 -6.03 34.96
N SER A 59 47.97 -5.37 36.05
CA SER A 59 48.88 -4.57 36.90
C SER A 59 50.11 -5.38 37.36
N GLY A 60 51.30 -4.84 37.17
CA GLY A 60 52.54 -5.48 37.62
C GLY A 60 52.94 -6.74 36.87
N LYS A 61 52.27 -7.07 35.78
CA LYS A 61 52.61 -8.20 34.90
C LYS A 61 53.57 -7.76 33.79
N THR A 62 54.31 -8.71 33.26
CA THR A 62 55.03 -8.55 31.99
C THR A 62 54.08 -8.68 30.81
N LEU A 63 54.48 -8.29 29.62
CA LEU A 63 53.68 -8.39 28.40
C LEU A 63 53.26 -9.85 28.14
N GLU A 64 54.16 -10.82 28.30
CA GLU A 64 53.88 -12.26 28.09
C GLU A 64 52.91 -12.82 29.12
N GLU A 65 53.10 -12.45 30.41
CA GLU A 65 52.17 -12.87 31.47
C GLU A 65 50.78 -12.30 31.24
N ALA A 66 50.66 -11.01 30.83
CA ALA A 66 49.42 -10.36 30.54
C ALA A 66 48.72 -10.99 29.32
N LYS A 67 49.47 -11.33 28.25
CA LYS A 67 48.96 -12.01 27.05
C LYS A 67 48.41 -13.38 27.40
N LYS A 68 49.11 -14.16 28.22
CA LYS A 68 48.64 -15.48 28.72
C LYS A 68 47.39 -15.33 29.55
N LEU A 69 47.40 -14.40 30.49
CA LEU A 69 46.25 -14.14 31.40
C LEU A 69 44.99 -13.72 30.64
N LEU A 70 45.13 -12.80 29.64
CA LEU A 70 44.04 -12.39 28.77
C LEU A 70 43.46 -13.56 27.96
N LYS A 71 44.35 -14.43 27.43
CA LYS A 71 43.89 -15.62 26.71
C LYS A 71 43.07 -16.51 27.62
N GLU A 72 43.55 -16.88 28.79
CA GLU A 72 42.91 -17.80 29.72
C GLU A 72 41.61 -17.22 30.35
N GLN A 73 41.62 -15.94 30.72
CA GLN A 73 40.51 -15.34 31.48
C GLN A 73 39.47 -14.62 30.62
N TYR A 74 39.82 -14.31 29.36
CA TYR A 74 38.91 -13.59 28.48
C TYR A 74 38.61 -14.36 27.19
N VAL A 75 39.65 -14.62 26.36
CA VAL A 75 39.43 -15.19 25.02
C VAL A 75 38.88 -16.60 25.07
N ASP A 76 39.44 -17.48 25.90
CA ASP A 76 39.06 -18.89 25.99
C ASP A 76 37.69 -19.07 26.67
N LYS A 77 37.20 -18.09 27.43
CA LYS A 77 35.89 -18.11 28.07
C LYS A 77 34.74 -17.60 27.19
N LEU A 78 35.04 -16.69 26.26
CA LEU A 78 34.01 -16.07 25.40
C LEU A 78 33.19 -17.04 24.55
N PRO A 79 33.76 -18.11 23.95
CA PRO A 79 32.95 -19.07 23.18
C PRO A 79 31.88 -19.80 24.01
N SER A 80 32.09 -19.97 25.30
CA SER A 80 31.13 -20.63 26.22
C SER A 80 30.05 -19.68 26.75
N ARG A 81 30.21 -18.38 26.57
CA ARG A 81 29.27 -17.37 26.99
C ARG A 81 27.97 -17.47 26.21
N LYS A 82 26.84 -17.33 26.88
CA LYS A 82 25.52 -17.33 26.27
C LYS A 82 24.94 -15.93 26.25
N LEU A 83 24.35 -15.57 25.13
CA LEU A 83 23.48 -14.43 24.98
C LEU A 83 22.05 -14.92 24.86
N VAL A 84 21.16 -14.45 25.70
CA VAL A 84 19.73 -14.73 25.61
C VAL A 84 18.98 -13.45 25.29
N VAL A 85 18.35 -13.39 24.13
CA VAL A 85 17.44 -12.30 23.79
C VAL A 85 16.04 -12.69 24.20
N LYS A 86 15.41 -11.88 25.03
CA LYS A 86 14.00 -12.06 25.45
C LYS A 86 13.09 -11.17 24.62
N ALA A 87 12.04 -11.78 24.04
CA ALA A 87 11.04 -11.08 23.25
C ALA A 87 9.66 -11.75 23.44
N GLU A 88 8.63 -10.99 23.80
CA GLU A 88 7.24 -11.47 23.90
C GLU A 88 7.06 -12.74 24.75
N GLY A 89 7.82 -12.86 25.85
CA GLY A 89 7.79 -14.02 26.73
C GLY A 89 8.57 -15.24 26.23
N LYS A 90 9.19 -15.15 25.04
CA LYS A 90 10.07 -16.18 24.49
C LYS A 90 11.53 -15.81 24.73
N SER A 91 12.38 -16.81 24.83
CA SER A 91 13.83 -16.69 24.96
C SER A 91 14.51 -17.23 23.71
N TYR A 92 15.42 -16.45 23.16
CA TYR A 92 16.21 -16.77 21.97
C TYR A 92 17.68 -16.87 22.39
N PRO A 93 18.20 -18.07 22.62
CA PRO A 93 19.61 -18.27 22.98
C PRO A 93 20.48 -18.10 21.75
N PHE A 94 21.62 -17.43 21.94
CA PHE A 94 22.64 -17.25 20.94
C PHE A 94 24.00 -17.59 21.51
N GLU A 95 24.75 -18.42 20.80
CA GLU A 95 26.09 -18.90 21.21
C GLU A 95 27.17 -18.03 20.54
N PHE A 96 28.02 -17.42 21.36
CA PHE A 96 29.14 -16.61 20.86
C PHE A 96 30.15 -17.42 20.03
N SER A 97 30.25 -18.72 20.23
CA SER A 97 31.09 -19.62 19.41
C SER A 97 30.80 -19.53 17.91
N LYS A 98 29.55 -19.19 17.53
CA LYS A 98 29.12 -19.08 16.13
C LYS A 98 29.57 -17.78 15.46
N LEU A 99 30.11 -16.81 16.22
CA LEU A 99 30.44 -15.48 15.70
C LEU A 99 31.80 -15.37 15.00
N ASN A 100 32.70 -16.37 15.17
CA ASN A 100 34.08 -16.32 14.70
C ASN A 100 34.80 -15.01 15.12
N VAL A 101 34.68 -14.64 16.40
CA VAL A 101 35.19 -13.40 16.92
C VAL A 101 36.71 -13.38 16.84
N LYS A 102 37.28 -12.32 16.25
CA LYS A 102 38.70 -12.05 16.22
C LYS A 102 38.98 -10.82 17.09
N TYR A 103 39.86 -11.00 18.10
CA TYR A 103 40.28 -9.94 19.01
C TYR A 103 41.61 -9.32 18.57
N ASN A 104 41.72 -8.01 18.67
CA ASN A 104 42.99 -7.31 18.47
C ASN A 104 43.71 -7.18 19.81
N LEU A 105 44.15 -8.34 20.33
CA LEU A 105 44.81 -8.41 21.64
C LEU A 105 46.14 -7.66 21.67
N ASP A 106 46.95 -7.80 20.61
CA ASP A 106 48.28 -7.16 20.55
C ASP A 106 48.15 -5.64 20.63
N LYS A 107 47.21 -5.05 19.93
CA LYS A 107 46.96 -3.60 20.02
C LYS A 107 46.50 -3.17 21.44
N ALA A 108 45.64 -3.92 22.08
CA ALA A 108 45.16 -3.60 23.43
C ALA A 108 46.29 -3.76 24.47
N LEU A 109 47.11 -4.79 24.30
CA LEU A 109 48.31 -5.00 25.13
C LEU A 109 49.31 -3.85 24.96
N ASP A 110 49.61 -3.44 23.72
CA ASP A 110 50.52 -2.35 23.44
C ASP A 110 50.01 -1.02 24.01
N GLU A 111 48.75 -0.70 23.84
CA GLU A 111 48.13 0.51 24.39
C GLU A 111 48.17 0.51 25.93
N ALA A 112 47.85 -0.61 26.54
CA ALA A 112 47.88 -0.77 28.00
C ALA A 112 49.31 -0.74 28.56
N PHE A 113 50.27 -1.38 27.85
CA PHE A 113 51.65 -1.43 28.27
C PHE A 113 52.32 -0.07 28.18
N ASN A 114 52.01 0.71 27.13
CA ASN A 114 52.57 2.03 26.90
C ASN A 114 51.83 3.15 27.65
N TYR A 115 50.74 2.82 28.33
CA TYR A 115 49.96 3.81 29.09
C TYR A 115 50.86 4.59 30.06
N GLY A 116 51.02 5.91 29.82
CA GLY A 116 51.75 6.84 30.65
C GLY A 116 53.29 6.69 30.63
N LYS A 117 53.88 5.74 29.87
CA LYS A 117 55.35 5.55 29.80
C LYS A 117 56.06 6.62 28.98
N ASP A 118 55.36 7.36 28.18
CA ASP A 118 55.81 8.53 27.41
C ASP A 118 55.83 9.84 28.21
N LEU A 119 55.28 9.83 29.42
CA LEU A 119 55.23 11.00 30.28
C LEU A 119 56.59 11.25 30.95
N ASN A 120 56.76 12.49 31.53
CA ASN A 120 57.92 12.80 32.36
C ASN A 120 57.91 11.95 33.65
N ILE A 121 59.11 11.81 34.27
CA ILE A 121 59.35 10.92 35.41
C ILE A 121 58.41 11.17 36.62
N PHE A 122 58.05 12.44 36.85
CA PHE A 122 57.15 12.80 37.95
C PHE A 122 55.71 12.29 37.70
N SER A 123 55.23 12.43 36.48
CA SER A 123 53.93 11.93 36.05
C SER A 123 53.87 10.41 36.05
N GLN A 124 54.95 9.75 35.58
CA GLN A 124 55.07 8.29 35.64
C GLN A 124 55.05 7.81 37.08
N TYR A 125 55.83 8.42 37.98
CA TYR A 125 55.85 8.08 39.38
C TYR A 125 54.51 8.29 40.05
N LYS A 126 53.77 9.39 39.71
CA LYS A 126 52.43 9.67 40.20
C LYS A 126 51.46 8.53 39.85
N ILE A 127 51.46 8.07 38.59
CA ILE A 127 50.61 6.95 38.15
C ILE A 127 50.95 5.66 38.93
N ILE A 128 52.23 5.43 39.24
CA ILE A 128 52.64 4.23 39.95
C ILE A 128 52.21 4.26 41.42
N VAL A 129 52.29 5.41 42.09
CA VAL A 129 52.00 5.54 43.52
C VAL A 129 50.51 5.78 43.78
N TYR A 130 49.85 6.49 42.87
CA TYR A 130 48.41 6.82 42.94
C TYR A 130 47.73 6.34 41.64
N PRO A 131 47.57 5.03 41.49
CA PRO A 131 47.05 4.45 40.26
C PRO A 131 45.60 4.79 40.06
N ASP A 132 45.25 5.29 38.88
CA ASP A 132 43.88 5.36 38.41
C ASP A 132 43.44 3.97 37.90
N ASP A 133 42.13 3.68 37.96
CA ASP A 133 41.55 2.48 37.35
C ASP A 133 41.45 2.67 35.84
N LYS A 134 42.56 2.33 35.14
CA LYS A 134 42.66 2.45 33.69
C LYS A 134 42.19 1.16 33.01
N CYS A 135 41.00 1.19 32.42
CA CYS A 135 40.49 0.09 31.61
C CYS A 135 40.69 0.35 30.11
N ILE A 136 41.31 -0.59 29.42
CA ILE A 136 41.49 -0.58 27.97
C ILE A 136 40.65 -1.68 27.36
N SER A 137 39.91 -1.34 26.29
CA SER A 137 39.05 -2.30 25.61
C SER A 137 39.78 -2.99 24.46
N THR A 138 39.58 -4.29 24.34
CA THR A 138 40.03 -5.03 23.16
C THR A 138 39.15 -4.70 21.98
N GLY A 139 39.76 -4.25 20.86
CA GLY A 139 39.04 -4.20 19.59
C GLY A 139 38.68 -5.63 19.14
N PHE A 140 37.46 -5.84 18.68
CA PHE A 140 37.04 -7.13 18.12
C PHE A 140 36.32 -6.94 16.78
N SER A 141 36.41 -7.96 15.93
CA SER A 141 35.62 -8.10 14.73
C SER A 141 34.91 -9.46 14.76
N TYR A 142 33.75 -9.53 14.14
CA TYR A 142 32.93 -10.74 14.08
C TYR A 142 32.15 -10.80 12.79
N ASP A 143 31.61 -11.99 12.47
CA ASP A 143 30.73 -12.18 11.32
C ASP A 143 29.37 -11.52 11.55
N LYS A 144 29.18 -10.35 10.93
CA LYS A 144 27.95 -9.56 11.05
C LYS A 144 26.73 -10.28 10.46
N GLU A 145 26.92 -11.14 9.46
CA GLU A 145 25.82 -11.89 8.83
C GLU A 145 25.19 -12.91 9.77
N VAL A 146 26.00 -13.50 10.65
CA VAL A 146 25.49 -14.43 11.68
C VAL A 146 24.55 -13.72 12.65
N VAL A 147 24.94 -12.53 13.12
CA VAL A 147 24.09 -11.72 14.01
C VAL A 147 22.84 -11.26 13.28
N LYS A 148 22.98 -10.81 12.03
CA LYS A 148 21.84 -10.38 11.21
C LYS A 148 20.82 -11.52 11.02
N LYS A 149 21.28 -12.72 10.65
CA LYS A 149 20.39 -13.90 10.52
C LYS A 149 19.67 -14.24 11.83
N PHE A 150 20.35 -14.12 12.95
CA PHE A 150 19.75 -14.33 14.27
C PHE A 150 18.66 -13.30 14.56
N ILE A 151 18.94 -12.01 14.33
CA ILE A 151 17.98 -10.91 14.49
C ILE A 151 16.79 -11.07 13.53
N ASP A 152 17.03 -11.43 12.26
CA ASP A 152 15.98 -11.69 11.27
C ASP A 152 15.07 -12.86 11.68
N GLY A 153 15.63 -13.87 12.33
CA GLY A 153 14.87 -14.98 12.92
C GLY A 153 13.90 -14.51 14.02
N ILE A 154 14.38 -13.67 14.93
CA ILE A 154 13.55 -13.04 15.97
C ILE A 154 12.49 -12.15 15.34
N ALA A 155 12.86 -11.36 14.32
CA ALA A 155 11.94 -10.46 13.63
C ALA A 155 10.78 -11.21 12.97
N LYS A 156 11.02 -12.38 12.38
CA LYS A 156 9.94 -13.23 11.80
C LYS A 156 8.90 -13.64 12.85
N ASP A 157 9.33 -13.92 14.06
CA ASP A 157 8.44 -14.35 15.14
C ASP A 157 7.67 -13.19 15.77
N VAL A 158 8.32 -12.03 15.89
CA VAL A 158 7.83 -10.88 16.65
C VAL A 158 7.02 -9.94 15.79
N ASN A 159 7.44 -9.72 14.54
CA ASN A 159 6.79 -8.73 13.68
C ASN A 159 5.37 -9.16 13.32
N LYS A 160 4.43 -8.26 13.62
CA LYS A 160 3.01 -8.42 13.26
C LYS A 160 2.53 -7.14 12.62
N ASN A 161 1.95 -7.26 11.44
CA ASN A 161 1.35 -6.12 10.78
C ASN A 161 0.15 -5.60 11.57
N PRO A 162 -0.04 -4.28 11.65
CA PRO A 162 -1.24 -3.70 12.23
C PRO A 162 -2.46 -4.05 11.40
N ILE A 163 -3.61 -4.19 12.05
CA ILE A 163 -4.91 -4.42 11.41
C ILE A 163 -5.73 -3.17 11.58
N ASN A 164 -6.19 -2.60 10.47
CA ASN A 164 -7.06 -1.43 10.47
C ASN A 164 -8.41 -1.75 11.11
N ALA A 165 -9.03 -0.75 11.71
CA ALA A 165 -10.44 -0.80 12.02
C ALA A 165 -11.25 -0.86 10.73
N ALA A 166 -12.39 -1.53 10.77
CA ALA A 166 -13.29 -1.70 9.64
C ALA A 166 -14.75 -1.53 10.07
N VAL A 167 -15.60 -1.33 9.08
CA VAL A 167 -17.05 -1.37 9.27
C VAL A 167 -17.52 -2.77 8.89
N SER A 168 -18.38 -3.37 9.72
CA SER A 168 -19.08 -4.60 9.42
C SER A 168 -20.59 -4.35 9.39
N SER A 169 -21.30 -4.91 8.43
CA SER A 169 -22.76 -4.84 8.35
C SER A 169 -23.33 -6.25 8.37
N THR A 170 -24.23 -6.50 9.32
CA THR A 170 -24.95 -7.76 9.44
C THR A 170 -26.42 -7.46 9.59
N ALA A 171 -27.26 -7.97 8.68
CA ALA A 171 -28.71 -7.73 8.65
C ALA A 171 -29.07 -6.22 8.72
N GLY A 172 -28.30 -5.37 8.03
CA GLY A 172 -28.50 -3.92 8.00
C GLY A 172 -28.02 -3.16 9.25
N LYS A 173 -27.49 -3.86 10.26
CA LYS A 173 -26.94 -3.24 11.47
C LYS A 173 -25.45 -3.04 11.32
N VAL A 174 -25.00 -1.79 11.36
CA VAL A 174 -23.60 -1.40 11.27
C VAL A 174 -22.91 -1.58 12.62
N SER A 175 -21.76 -2.24 12.61
CA SER A 175 -20.88 -2.40 13.77
C SER A 175 -19.42 -2.14 13.38
N LEU A 176 -18.58 -1.83 14.36
CA LEU A 176 -17.17 -1.55 14.13
C LEU A 176 -16.30 -2.73 14.55
N VAL A 177 -15.45 -3.18 13.65
CA VAL A 177 -14.36 -4.11 13.97
C VAL A 177 -13.20 -3.29 14.50
N LYS A 178 -12.78 -3.57 15.75
CA LYS A 178 -11.69 -2.84 16.40
C LYS A 178 -10.35 -3.09 15.71
N HIS A 179 -9.56 -2.04 15.58
CA HIS A 179 -8.20 -2.14 15.10
C HIS A 179 -7.31 -2.94 16.07
N ARG A 180 -6.23 -3.50 15.56
CA ARG A 180 -5.16 -4.08 16.36
C ARG A 180 -3.83 -3.46 15.97
N ALA A 181 -3.08 -2.98 16.97
CA ALA A 181 -1.72 -2.50 16.75
C ALA A 181 -0.82 -3.66 16.30
N GLY A 182 0.06 -3.37 15.38
CA GLY A 182 1.14 -4.26 14.98
C GLY A 182 2.32 -4.16 15.95
N LYS A 183 3.33 -4.98 15.73
CA LYS A 183 4.59 -5.01 16.47
C LYS A 183 5.73 -5.10 15.47
N LYS A 184 6.82 -4.39 15.76
CA LYS A 184 8.02 -4.41 14.92
C LYS A 184 9.26 -4.44 15.82
N LEU A 185 10.14 -5.37 15.56
CA LEU A 185 11.46 -5.40 16.18
C LEU A 185 12.32 -4.25 15.63
N ASP A 186 12.90 -3.44 16.50
CA ASP A 186 13.96 -2.51 16.14
C ASP A 186 15.29 -3.29 16.02
N SER A 187 15.54 -3.80 14.82
CA SER A 187 16.70 -4.63 14.52
C SER A 187 18.01 -3.90 14.74
N ASP A 188 18.08 -2.60 14.42
CA ASP A 188 19.29 -1.81 14.57
C ASP A 188 19.64 -1.58 16.04
N LYS A 189 18.64 -1.34 16.86
CA LYS A 189 18.80 -1.18 18.31
C LYS A 189 19.17 -2.50 18.98
N LEU A 190 18.54 -3.60 18.56
CA LEU A 190 18.91 -4.92 19.05
C LEU A 190 20.35 -5.28 18.67
N GLN A 191 20.77 -4.98 17.44
CA GLN A 191 22.16 -5.15 17.01
C GLN A 191 23.14 -4.37 17.89
N LYS A 192 22.80 -3.12 18.25
CA LYS A 192 23.62 -2.32 19.18
C LYS A 192 23.70 -2.94 20.56
N TYR A 193 22.58 -3.48 21.07
CA TYR A 193 22.56 -4.16 22.37
C TYR A 193 23.43 -5.42 22.35
N ILE A 194 23.34 -6.24 21.30
CA ILE A 194 24.18 -7.43 21.12
C ILE A 194 25.65 -7.03 21.04
N ASN A 195 26.01 -6.00 20.26
CA ASN A 195 27.38 -5.50 20.15
C ASN A 195 27.93 -5.04 21.50
N ASN A 196 27.14 -4.33 22.27
CA ASN A 196 27.55 -3.87 23.61
C ASN A 196 27.72 -5.02 24.58
N SER A 197 26.93 -6.09 24.44
CA SER A 197 27.04 -7.28 25.26
C SER A 197 28.31 -8.09 25.01
N MET A 198 28.99 -7.89 23.88
CA MET A 198 30.29 -8.54 23.57
C MET A 198 31.46 -7.94 24.34
N LYS A 199 31.27 -6.79 25.02
CA LYS A 199 32.29 -6.11 25.85
C LYS A 199 32.17 -6.54 27.31
N GLY A 200 33.21 -6.28 28.09
CA GLY A 200 33.24 -6.49 29.54
C GLY A 200 33.51 -7.91 29.98
N ASP A 201 32.84 -8.39 31.04
CA ASP A 201 33.15 -9.69 31.68
C ASP A 201 32.73 -10.88 30.81
N ALA A 202 33.70 -11.62 30.27
CA ALA A 202 33.50 -12.77 29.41
C ALA A 202 32.94 -14.01 30.15
N SER A 203 32.99 -14.02 31.49
CA SER A 203 32.54 -15.16 32.28
C SER A 203 31.03 -15.15 32.59
N LYS A 204 30.32 -14.07 32.30
CA LYS A 204 28.90 -13.89 32.61
C LYS A 204 28.04 -13.97 31.37
N ASP A 205 26.99 -14.77 31.43
CA ASP A 205 25.94 -14.79 30.43
C ASP A 205 25.23 -13.44 30.37
N VAL A 206 24.71 -13.09 29.19
CA VAL A 206 24.05 -11.82 28.94
C VAL A 206 22.59 -12.03 28.57
N GLU A 207 21.73 -11.28 29.21
CA GLU A 207 20.33 -11.22 28.88
C GLU A 207 19.99 -9.84 28.29
N VAL A 208 19.34 -9.82 27.12
CA VAL A 208 18.96 -8.60 26.40
C VAL A 208 17.47 -8.64 26.14
N GLN A 209 16.77 -7.58 26.51
CA GLN A 209 15.38 -7.39 26.11
C GLN A 209 15.33 -6.86 24.68
N ALA A 210 14.57 -7.54 23.81
CA ALA A 210 14.36 -7.09 22.45
C ALA A 210 13.57 -5.77 22.41
N PRO A 211 14.08 -4.75 21.74
CA PRO A 211 13.35 -3.48 21.60
C PRO A 211 12.22 -3.68 20.56
N ILE A 212 10.99 -3.77 21.04
CA ILE A 212 9.80 -3.97 20.21
C ILE A 212 8.96 -2.70 20.25
N GLU A 213 8.64 -2.18 19.08
CA GLU A 213 7.79 -1.01 18.91
C GLU A 213 6.38 -1.42 18.51
N GLN A 214 5.39 -0.70 19.01
CA GLN A 214 4.02 -0.84 18.52
C GLN A 214 3.83 -0.04 17.24
N VAL A 215 3.31 -0.71 16.21
CA VAL A 215 2.97 -0.09 14.91
C VAL A 215 1.47 0.20 14.90
N LYS A 216 1.12 1.48 14.89
CA LYS A 216 -0.28 1.90 14.80
C LYS A 216 -0.83 1.65 13.40
N PRO A 217 -2.08 1.16 13.26
CA PRO A 217 -2.75 1.05 11.98
C PRO A 217 -3.07 2.43 11.40
N LYS A 218 -3.24 2.50 10.08
CA LYS A 218 -3.63 3.74 9.38
C LYS A 218 -5.04 4.19 9.79
N VAL A 219 -5.96 3.24 9.94
CA VAL A 219 -7.34 3.44 10.36
C VAL A 219 -7.52 2.90 11.78
N THR A 220 -7.69 3.78 12.77
CA THR A 220 -7.97 3.40 14.16
C THR A 220 -9.47 3.39 14.43
N THR A 221 -9.90 2.65 15.43
CA THR A 221 -11.33 2.60 15.84
C THR A 221 -11.88 4.00 16.14
N ASP A 222 -11.08 4.86 16.78
CA ASP A 222 -11.50 6.22 17.13
C ASP A 222 -11.79 7.08 15.89
N LYS A 223 -10.98 6.93 14.81
CA LYS A 223 -11.20 7.64 13.54
C LYS A 223 -12.54 7.33 12.89
N ILE A 224 -13.03 6.10 13.04
CA ILE A 224 -14.29 5.66 12.42
C ILE A 224 -15.45 5.47 13.43
N SER A 225 -15.26 5.91 14.69
CA SER A 225 -16.24 5.70 15.78
C SER A 225 -17.61 6.33 15.51
N SER A 226 -17.66 7.39 14.72
CA SER A 226 -18.90 8.06 14.33
C SER A 226 -19.64 7.40 13.16
N ILE A 227 -19.04 6.39 12.51
CA ILE A 227 -19.67 5.65 11.41
C ILE A 227 -20.62 4.62 11.98
N ASN A 228 -21.90 4.78 11.72
CA ASN A 228 -22.96 3.94 12.30
C ASN A 228 -24.06 3.55 11.32
N THR A 229 -23.99 3.98 10.04
CA THR A 229 -25.06 3.73 9.08
C THR A 229 -24.56 3.63 7.65
N LEU A 230 -25.25 2.84 6.84
CA LEU A 230 -25.13 2.82 5.39
C LEU A 230 -25.79 4.09 4.81
N ILE A 231 -25.05 4.88 4.05
CA ILE A 231 -25.52 6.10 3.39
C ILE A 231 -26.08 5.78 2.01
N SER A 232 -25.30 5.08 1.19
CA SER A 232 -25.66 4.71 -0.18
C SER A 232 -25.03 3.39 -0.57
N THR A 233 -25.64 2.75 -1.56
CA THR A 233 -25.13 1.54 -2.21
C THR A 233 -25.42 1.61 -3.70
N PHE A 234 -24.55 1.04 -4.51
CA PHE A 234 -24.75 0.83 -5.93
C PHE A 234 -23.99 -0.40 -6.39
N HIS A 235 -24.51 -1.10 -7.38
CA HIS A 235 -23.89 -2.30 -7.94
C HIS A 235 -24.00 -2.34 -9.46
N THR A 236 -23.11 -3.09 -10.08
CA THR A 236 -23.19 -3.47 -11.50
C THR A 236 -22.79 -4.93 -11.69
N GLU A 237 -23.43 -5.59 -12.66
CA GLU A 237 -23.20 -6.99 -12.95
C GLU A 237 -22.00 -7.17 -13.88
N TYR A 238 -21.15 -8.17 -13.61
CA TYR A 238 -20.06 -8.58 -14.49
C TYR A 238 -19.97 -10.09 -14.70
N GLY A 239 -20.65 -10.87 -13.87
CA GLY A 239 -20.72 -12.33 -14.00
C GLY A 239 -21.40 -12.76 -15.28
N GLY A 240 -20.97 -13.87 -15.85
CA GLY A 240 -21.54 -14.44 -17.08
C GLY A 240 -21.24 -13.70 -18.39
N ILE A 241 -20.83 -12.44 -18.32
CA ILE A 241 -20.47 -11.60 -19.50
C ILE A 241 -18.99 -11.24 -19.56
N SER A 242 -18.24 -11.50 -18.49
CA SER A 242 -16.81 -11.20 -18.39
C SER A 242 -15.96 -12.46 -18.64
N SER A 243 -14.84 -12.29 -19.32
CA SER A 243 -13.80 -13.32 -19.31
C SER A 243 -13.23 -13.48 -17.90
N PRO A 244 -12.62 -14.63 -17.57
CA PRO A 244 -11.97 -14.83 -16.27
C PRO A 244 -10.93 -13.75 -15.95
N GLN A 245 -10.19 -13.27 -16.96
CA GLN A 245 -9.19 -12.22 -16.81
C GLN A 245 -9.82 -10.88 -16.43
N ARG A 246 -10.94 -10.53 -17.08
CA ARG A 246 -11.68 -9.31 -16.78
C ARG A 246 -12.29 -9.35 -15.36
N ALA A 247 -12.86 -10.49 -14.97
CA ALA A 247 -13.40 -10.69 -13.63
C ALA A 247 -12.31 -10.55 -12.56
N ASN A 248 -11.16 -11.20 -12.74
CA ASN A 248 -9.99 -11.06 -11.87
C ASN A 248 -9.55 -9.60 -11.70
N ASN A 249 -9.51 -8.81 -12.80
CA ASN A 249 -9.14 -7.39 -12.73
C ASN A 249 -10.14 -6.57 -11.90
N ILE A 250 -11.44 -6.83 -12.07
CA ILE A 250 -12.52 -6.19 -11.30
C ILE A 250 -12.35 -6.50 -9.81
N GLU A 251 -12.13 -7.76 -9.45
CA GLU A 251 -11.99 -8.21 -8.07
C GLU A 251 -10.76 -7.60 -7.38
N ILE A 252 -9.59 -7.60 -8.05
CA ILE A 252 -8.37 -6.96 -7.53
C ILE A 252 -8.61 -5.47 -7.31
N CYS A 253 -9.24 -4.81 -8.26
CA CYS A 253 -9.52 -3.38 -8.20
C CYS A 253 -10.48 -3.04 -7.04
N ALA A 254 -11.61 -3.76 -6.93
CA ALA A 254 -12.58 -3.59 -5.86
C ALA A 254 -11.95 -3.81 -4.47
N LYS A 255 -11.14 -4.86 -4.33
CA LYS A 255 -10.39 -5.18 -3.11
C LYS A 255 -9.39 -4.07 -2.73
N SER A 256 -8.79 -3.39 -3.72
CA SER A 256 -7.88 -2.28 -3.46
C SER A 256 -8.59 -1.05 -2.87
N ILE A 257 -9.87 -0.85 -3.21
CA ILE A 257 -10.70 0.26 -2.72
C ILE A 257 -11.36 -0.08 -1.39
N ASN A 258 -11.65 -1.36 -1.16
CA ASN A 258 -12.31 -1.83 0.05
C ASN A 258 -11.54 -1.42 1.32
N GLY A 259 -12.25 -0.88 2.30
CA GLY A 259 -11.66 -0.41 3.56
C GLY A 259 -11.09 1.01 3.49
N THR A 260 -11.31 1.74 2.40
CA THR A 260 -10.89 3.14 2.30
C THR A 260 -11.70 4.01 3.27
N VAL A 261 -10.98 4.78 4.08
CA VAL A 261 -11.55 5.79 4.98
C VAL A 261 -11.07 7.16 4.52
N LEU A 262 -12.01 8.09 4.42
CA LEU A 262 -11.70 9.50 4.18
C LEU A 262 -12.23 10.33 5.35
N MET A 263 -11.34 11.08 5.99
CA MET A 263 -11.71 12.06 6.99
C MET A 263 -12.39 13.28 6.32
N PRO A 264 -13.12 14.11 7.09
CA PRO A 264 -13.66 15.36 6.57
C PRO A 264 -12.61 16.18 5.82
N GLY A 265 -12.91 16.59 4.60
CA GLY A 265 -12.04 17.38 3.74
C GLY A 265 -10.98 16.61 2.94
N GLU A 266 -10.78 15.32 3.19
CA GLU A 266 -9.86 14.48 2.42
C GLU A 266 -10.42 14.14 1.02
N THR A 267 -9.51 14.00 0.07
CA THR A 267 -9.83 13.68 -1.33
C THR A 267 -9.45 12.24 -1.65
N PHE A 268 -10.36 11.53 -2.28
CA PHE A 268 -10.12 10.24 -2.93
C PHE A 268 -9.58 10.46 -4.34
N SER A 269 -8.57 9.69 -4.72
CA SER A 269 -8.10 9.53 -6.08
C SER A 269 -8.10 8.04 -6.41
N PHE A 270 -8.85 7.67 -7.44
CA PHE A 270 -8.96 6.27 -7.86
C PHE A 270 -7.58 5.70 -8.24
N ASN A 271 -6.82 6.46 -9.02
CA ASN A 271 -5.50 6.02 -9.45
C ASN A 271 -4.51 5.89 -8.27
N GLN A 272 -4.54 6.79 -7.29
CA GLN A 272 -3.68 6.67 -6.11
C GLN A 272 -4.03 5.46 -5.23
N VAL A 273 -5.31 5.16 -5.05
CA VAL A 273 -5.77 4.05 -4.21
C VAL A 273 -5.55 2.70 -4.90
N VAL A 274 -5.93 2.60 -6.17
CA VAL A 274 -5.81 1.36 -6.95
C VAL A 274 -4.37 1.13 -7.41
N GLY A 275 -3.63 2.19 -7.76
CA GLY A 275 -2.26 2.14 -8.26
C GLY A 275 -2.17 1.65 -9.71
N GLU A 276 -0.94 1.51 -10.21
CA GLU A 276 -0.65 1.05 -11.56
C GLU A 276 -1.15 -0.39 -11.80
N ARG A 277 -1.66 -0.66 -13.00
CA ARG A 277 -2.20 -1.95 -13.41
C ARG A 277 -1.08 -2.74 -14.08
N THR A 278 -0.43 -3.62 -13.31
CA THR A 278 0.71 -4.42 -13.78
C THR A 278 0.50 -5.91 -13.53
N ASP A 279 1.15 -6.75 -14.34
CA ASP A 279 1.17 -8.22 -14.14
C ASP A 279 1.67 -8.61 -12.75
N LYS A 280 2.66 -7.90 -12.23
CA LYS A 280 3.21 -8.13 -10.86
C LYS A 280 2.17 -7.94 -9.76
N ARG A 281 1.13 -7.16 -10.01
CA ARG A 281 -0.01 -6.94 -9.11
C ARG A 281 -1.19 -7.85 -9.42
N GLY A 282 -1.04 -8.78 -10.37
CA GLY A 282 -2.03 -9.77 -10.74
C GLY A 282 -3.04 -9.32 -11.78
N TYR A 283 -2.87 -8.12 -12.38
CA TYR A 283 -3.75 -7.69 -13.47
C TYR A 283 -3.44 -8.46 -14.75
N GLN A 284 -4.48 -8.74 -15.51
CA GLN A 284 -4.42 -9.54 -16.73
C GLN A 284 -4.96 -8.75 -17.93
N SER A 285 -4.56 -9.17 -19.13
CA SER A 285 -5.03 -8.58 -20.38
C SER A 285 -6.49 -8.97 -20.62
N ALA A 286 -7.32 -7.98 -20.90
CA ALA A 286 -8.75 -8.13 -21.17
C ALA A 286 -9.21 -6.97 -22.07
N PRO A 287 -10.42 -7.02 -22.66
CA PRO A 287 -10.93 -5.94 -23.49
C PRO A 287 -10.96 -4.58 -22.79
N VAL A 288 -10.39 -3.57 -23.42
CA VAL A 288 -10.36 -2.16 -23.03
C VAL A 288 -10.86 -1.29 -24.19
N ILE A 289 -11.42 -0.11 -23.87
CA ILE A 289 -11.77 0.88 -24.89
C ILE A 289 -10.57 1.81 -25.05
N VAL A 290 -9.96 1.81 -26.24
CA VAL A 290 -8.85 2.71 -26.60
C VAL A 290 -9.31 3.60 -27.76
N GLY A 291 -9.46 4.89 -27.50
CA GLY A 291 -10.03 5.80 -28.50
C GLY A 291 -11.45 5.40 -28.88
N ASN A 292 -11.65 5.00 -30.12
CA ASN A 292 -12.94 4.62 -30.68
C ASN A 292 -13.08 3.11 -30.95
N GLN A 293 -12.17 2.29 -30.42
CA GLN A 293 -12.13 0.85 -30.68
C GLN A 293 -11.99 0.06 -29.38
N VAL A 294 -12.39 -1.20 -29.44
CA VAL A 294 -12.14 -2.17 -28.37
C VAL A 294 -10.86 -2.91 -28.70
N ASP A 295 -9.88 -2.84 -27.80
CA ASP A 295 -8.58 -3.49 -27.92
C ASP A 295 -8.32 -4.35 -26.68
N SER A 296 -7.20 -5.06 -26.66
CA SER A 296 -6.76 -5.88 -25.53
C SER A 296 -5.69 -5.14 -24.74
N GLY A 297 -5.91 -4.94 -23.45
CA GLY A 297 -4.97 -4.25 -22.57
C GLY A 297 -5.03 -4.70 -21.12
N LEU A 298 -3.95 -4.44 -20.37
CA LEU A 298 -3.90 -4.75 -18.94
C LEU A 298 -4.96 -3.95 -18.17
N GLY A 299 -5.72 -4.65 -17.34
CA GLY A 299 -6.71 -4.00 -16.48
C GLY A 299 -8.08 -3.76 -17.15
N GLY A 300 -8.39 -4.45 -18.26
CA GLY A 300 -9.76 -4.41 -18.81
C GLY A 300 -10.79 -4.73 -17.74
N GLY A 301 -11.87 -3.92 -17.65
CA GLY A 301 -12.92 -4.01 -16.63
C GLY A 301 -12.84 -2.97 -15.51
N ILE A 302 -11.72 -2.29 -15.33
CA ILE A 302 -11.50 -1.33 -14.21
C ILE A 302 -12.42 -0.11 -14.30
N CYS A 303 -12.77 0.37 -15.50
CA CYS A 303 -13.73 1.45 -15.65
C CYS A 303 -15.15 1.09 -15.19
N GLN A 304 -15.51 -0.19 -15.15
CA GLN A 304 -16.77 -0.61 -14.51
C GLN A 304 -16.69 -0.41 -12.99
N VAL A 305 -15.52 -0.67 -12.37
CA VAL A 305 -15.29 -0.46 -10.95
C VAL A 305 -15.39 1.02 -10.59
N SER A 306 -14.74 1.90 -11.37
CA SER A 306 -14.81 3.36 -11.14
C SER A 306 -16.21 3.91 -11.36
N SER A 307 -16.96 3.42 -12.35
CA SER A 307 -18.34 3.83 -12.61
C SER A 307 -19.30 3.38 -11.50
N THR A 308 -19.11 2.17 -10.98
CA THR A 308 -19.91 1.68 -9.85
C THR A 308 -19.66 2.50 -8.60
N LEU A 309 -18.37 2.80 -8.31
CA LEU A 309 -18.01 3.69 -7.21
C LEU A 309 -18.56 5.11 -7.40
N TYR A 310 -18.47 5.68 -8.61
CA TYR A 310 -19.01 7.00 -8.92
C TYR A 310 -20.49 7.11 -8.56
N ASN A 311 -21.31 6.14 -8.98
CA ASN A 311 -22.74 6.14 -8.68
C ASN A 311 -23.01 5.99 -7.18
N THR A 312 -22.24 5.15 -6.47
CA THR A 312 -22.34 5.02 -5.01
C THR A 312 -22.11 6.36 -4.31
N ILE A 313 -21.03 7.07 -4.70
CA ILE A 313 -20.61 8.34 -4.11
C ILE A 313 -21.63 9.44 -4.44
N LEU A 314 -22.14 9.48 -5.67
CA LEU A 314 -23.14 10.44 -6.11
C LEU A 314 -24.49 10.26 -5.39
N LEU A 315 -24.94 9.00 -5.21
CA LEU A 315 -26.10 8.65 -4.40
C LEU A 315 -25.92 9.00 -2.91
N GLY A 316 -24.66 9.02 -2.44
CA GLY A 316 -24.28 9.51 -1.12
C GLY A 316 -24.23 11.03 -0.99
N ASN A 317 -24.61 11.79 -2.03
CA ASN A 317 -24.54 13.25 -2.08
C ASN A 317 -23.13 13.83 -2.00
N ILE A 318 -22.16 13.15 -2.59
CA ILE A 318 -20.82 13.67 -2.80
C ILE A 318 -20.59 13.82 -4.30
N ASN A 319 -20.35 15.06 -4.74
CA ASN A 319 -20.07 15.31 -6.14
C ASN A 319 -18.60 15.04 -6.46
N SER A 320 -18.35 14.61 -7.70
CA SER A 320 -16.98 14.39 -8.20
C SER A 320 -16.24 15.72 -8.32
N THR A 321 -14.95 15.73 -8.00
CA THR A 321 -14.04 16.85 -8.30
C THR A 321 -13.34 16.67 -9.63
N GLU A 322 -13.22 15.41 -10.09
CA GLU A 322 -12.69 15.04 -11.41
C GLU A 322 -13.43 13.78 -11.90
N ARG A 323 -14.02 13.84 -13.07
CA ARG A 323 -14.71 12.73 -13.72
C ARG A 323 -14.75 12.97 -15.22
N MET A 324 -14.45 11.94 -15.99
CA MET A 324 -14.59 11.93 -17.46
C MET A 324 -15.51 10.78 -17.86
N HIS A 325 -16.47 11.02 -18.77
CA HIS A 325 -17.25 9.95 -19.38
C HIS A 325 -16.44 9.21 -20.45
N HIS A 326 -16.87 8.01 -20.85
CA HIS A 326 -16.23 7.26 -21.94
C HIS A 326 -16.48 7.91 -23.30
N THR A 327 -15.59 7.63 -24.26
CA THR A 327 -15.80 8.01 -25.65
C THR A 327 -16.96 7.25 -26.28
N LEU A 328 -17.12 5.97 -25.90
CA LEU A 328 -18.23 5.10 -26.29
C LEU A 328 -19.13 4.80 -25.10
N PRO A 329 -20.48 4.75 -25.27
CA PRO A 329 -21.39 4.36 -24.22
C PRO A 329 -21.02 3.01 -23.59
N SER A 330 -20.96 2.97 -22.26
CA SER A 330 -20.79 1.71 -21.51
C SER A 330 -22.12 0.98 -21.37
N SER A 331 -22.09 -0.35 -21.33
CA SER A 331 -23.31 -1.18 -21.22
C SER A 331 -23.74 -1.45 -19.77
N TYR A 332 -22.88 -1.20 -18.78
CA TYR A 332 -23.10 -1.56 -17.38
C TYR A 332 -23.73 -0.44 -16.52
N VAL A 333 -23.82 0.79 -17.03
CA VAL A 333 -24.53 1.91 -16.41
C VAL A 333 -25.26 2.72 -17.47
N PRO A 334 -26.32 3.47 -17.12
CA PRO A 334 -26.98 4.41 -18.03
C PRO A 334 -26.03 5.49 -18.54
N LEU A 335 -26.34 6.05 -19.71
CA LEU A 335 -25.60 7.17 -20.30
C LEU A 335 -25.42 8.33 -19.29
N GLY A 336 -24.21 8.86 -19.19
CA GLY A 336 -23.85 9.93 -18.26
C GLY A 336 -23.51 9.45 -16.84
N MET A 337 -23.71 8.17 -16.54
CA MET A 337 -23.43 7.61 -15.21
C MET A 337 -22.15 6.78 -15.16
N ASP A 338 -21.29 6.91 -16.15
CA ASP A 338 -20.00 6.27 -16.22
C ASP A 338 -18.85 7.20 -15.77
N ALA A 339 -17.75 6.61 -15.35
CA ALA A 339 -16.52 7.31 -14.98
C ALA A 339 -15.32 6.55 -15.52
N THR A 340 -14.62 7.17 -16.47
CA THR A 340 -13.40 6.62 -17.08
C THR A 340 -12.20 6.83 -16.18
N VAL A 341 -11.32 5.83 -16.13
CA VAL A 341 -10.01 5.93 -15.50
C VAL A 341 -8.93 5.33 -16.40
N ASP A 342 -7.81 6.02 -16.47
CA ASP A 342 -6.59 5.56 -17.14
C ASP A 342 -5.36 5.98 -16.32
N TRP A 343 -4.42 5.03 -16.14
CA TRP A 343 -3.26 5.28 -15.28
C TRP A 343 -2.35 6.35 -15.88
N GLY A 344 -2.13 7.40 -15.09
CA GLY A 344 -1.30 8.54 -15.48
C GLY A 344 -1.99 9.58 -16.34
N ASN A 345 -3.20 9.32 -16.88
CA ASN A 345 -3.89 10.24 -17.80
C ASN A 345 -5.26 10.70 -17.28
N ILE A 346 -6.14 9.76 -16.87
CA ILE A 346 -7.51 10.07 -16.49
C ILE A 346 -7.77 9.51 -15.10
N ASP A 347 -8.25 10.34 -14.19
CA ASP A 347 -8.55 9.93 -12.82
C ASP A 347 -10.03 10.18 -12.47
N TYR A 348 -10.53 9.44 -11.51
CA TYR A 348 -11.78 9.71 -10.85
C TYR A 348 -11.50 10.17 -9.41
N LYS A 349 -11.94 11.40 -9.09
CA LYS A 349 -11.69 12.02 -7.79
C LYS A 349 -12.97 12.61 -7.20
N PHE A 350 -13.07 12.52 -5.88
CA PHE A 350 -14.09 13.21 -5.08
C PHE A 350 -13.52 13.58 -3.71
N LYS A 351 -14.13 14.56 -3.06
CA LYS A 351 -13.74 15.05 -1.74
C LYS A 351 -14.82 14.71 -0.72
N ASN A 352 -14.46 14.18 0.45
CA ASN A 352 -15.40 14.05 1.55
C ASN A 352 -15.80 15.44 2.06
N THR A 353 -16.97 15.89 1.66
CA THR A 353 -17.54 17.20 2.03
C THR A 353 -18.34 17.16 3.33
N PHE A 354 -18.51 16.00 3.94
CA PHE A 354 -19.21 15.84 5.20
C PHE A 354 -18.33 16.25 6.40
N SER A 355 -18.99 16.57 7.51
CA SER A 355 -18.34 16.76 8.83
C SER A 355 -17.99 15.43 9.52
N TYR A 356 -18.30 14.30 8.93
CA TYR A 356 -18.06 12.95 9.42
C TYR A 356 -17.15 12.16 8.50
N PRO A 357 -16.36 11.21 9.01
CA PRO A 357 -15.60 10.30 8.17
C PRO A 357 -16.54 9.43 7.34
N ILE A 358 -16.09 9.06 6.15
CA ILE A 358 -16.73 8.05 5.31
C ILE A 358 -15.88 6.79 5.23
N TYR A 359 -16.54 5.66 5.09
CA TYR A 359 -15.93 4.35 4.87
C TYR A 359 -16.52 3.74 3.60
N ILE A 360 -15.65 3.27 2.71
CA ILE A 360 -16.04 2.65 1.45
C ILE A 360 -15.77 1.15 1.56
N GLU A 361 -16.83 0.36 1.42
CA GLU A 361 -16.75 -1.09 1.30
C GLU A 361 -16.92 -1.46 -0.16
N GLY A 362 -16.00 -2.26 -0.69
CA GLY A 362 -16.04 -2.81 -2.04
C GLY A 362 -16.15 -4.33 -2.00
N ILE A 363 -17.19 -4.88 -2.58
CA ILE A 363 -17.46 -6.32 -2.65
C ILE A 363 -17.48 -6.71 -4.12
N ALA A 364 -16.77 -7.78 -4.48
CA ALA A 364 -16.88 -8.44 -5.77
C ALA A 364 -17.03 -9.94 -5.48
N ASP A 365 -18.15 -10.53 -5.92
CA ASP A 365 -18.58 -11.87 -5.53
C ASP A 365 -18.58 -12.88 -6.69
N GLY A 366 -17.94 -12.53 -7.82
CA GLY A 366 -17.92 -13.35 -9.04
C GLY A 366 -19.11 -13.07 -9.98
N SER A 367 -20.16 -12.42 -9.50
CA SER A 367 -21.35 -12.03 -10.27
C SER A 367 -21.47 -10.52 -10.41
N SER A 368 -21.38 -9.81 -9.30
CA SER A 368 -21.57 -8.37 -9.23
C SER A 368 -20.45 -7.67 -8.47
N ILE A 369 -20.27 -6.41 -8.77
CA ILE A 369 -19.47 -5.51 -7.97
C ILE A 369 -20.39 -4.53 -7.26
N ILE A 370 -20.23 -4.41 -5.93
CA ILE A 370 -21.05 -3.59 -5.05
C ILE A 370 -20.13 -2.64 -4.30
N PHE A 371 -20.49 -1.37 -4.28
CA PHE A 371 -19.90 -0.42 -3.34
C PHE A 371 -20.94 0.07 -2.34
N ASN A 372 -20.55 0.07 -1.07
CA ASN A 372 -21.32 0.60 0.04
C ASN A 372 -20.57 1.79 0.63
N LEU A 373 -21.25 2.91 0.82
CA LEU A 373 -20.76 4.09 1.50
C LEU A 373 -21.36 4.17 2.90
N TYR A 374 -20.52 4.09 3.92
CA TYR A 374 -20.94 4.22 5.32
C TYR A 374 -20.47 5.55 5.91
N SER A 375 -21.27 6.14 6.79
CA SER A 375 -20.95 7.34 7.54
C SER A 375 -21.88 7.48 8.77
N ASN A 376 -22.17 8.72 9.17
CA ASN A 376 -23.01 9.03 10.32
C ASN A 376 -24.49 9.13 9.90
N SER A 377 -25.38 8.59 10.74
CA SER A 377 -26.85 8.58 10.51
C SER A 377 -27.47 9.99 10.39
N GLN A 378 -26.80 11.03 10.92
CA GLN A 378 -27.24 12.42 10.76
C GLN A 378 -27.28 12.87 9.30
N LEU A 379 -26.57 12.18 8.39
CA LEU A 379 -26.56 12.46 6.95
C LEU A 379 -27.78 11.88 6.22
N LYS A 380 -28.57 10.98 6.86
CA LYS A 380 -29.74 10.32 6.25
C LYS A 380 -31.04 11.13 6.28
N LYS A 381 -30.99 12.40 6.60
CA LYS A 381 -32.17 13.28 6.58
C LYS A 381 -32.76 13.47 5.18
N ARG A 382 -31.94 13.27 4.16
CA ARG A 382 -32.32 13.40 2.75
C ARG A 382 -31.99 12.12 2.00
N THR A 383 -32.74 11.85 0.95
CA THR A 383 -32.49 10.79 -0.03
C THR A 383 -32.26 11.41 -1.40
N TYR A 384 -31.50 10.73 -2.23
CA TYR A 384 -31.06 11.26 -3.52
C TYR A 384 -31.43 10.26 -4.61
N TYR A 385 -31.97 10.77 -5.69
CA TYR A 385 -32.34 9.99 -6.87
C TYR A 385 -31.61 10.56 -8.08
N ILE A 386 -30.79 9.73 -8.73
CA ILE A 386 -30.00 10.09 -9.90
C ILE A 386 -30.72 9.57 -11.13
N TRP A 387 -30.86 10.42 -12.14
CA TRP A 387 -31.46 10.07 -13.41
C TRP A 387 -30.82 10.86 -14.53
N ASN A 388 -30.94 10.34 -15.76
CA ASN A 388 -30.40 10.97 -16.96
C ASN A 388 -31.51 11.37 -17.93
N GLU A 389 -31.25 12.39 -18.71
CA GLU A 389 -32.06 12.87 -19.82
C GLU A 389 -31.24 12.82 -21.09
N VAL A 390 -31.59 11.93 -22.03
CA VAL A 390 -31.01 11.95 -23.38
C VAL A 390 -31.80 12.98 -24.19
N TYR A 391 -31.24 14.17 -24.36
CA TYR A 391 -31.92 15.27 -25.05
C TYR A 391 -31.58 15.38 -26.54
N ALA A 392 -30.57 14.65 -27.03
CA ALA A 392 -30.30 14.51 -28.45
C ALA A 392 -29.69 13.14 -28.75
N THR A 393 -30.14 12.52 -29.84
CA THR A 393 -29.59 11.31 -30.45
C THR A 393 -29.11 11.64 -31.85
N ILE A 394 -27.85 11.31 -32.18
CA ILE A 394 -27.21 11.64 -33.43
C ILE A 394 -26.87 10.32 -34.13
N ASN A 395 -27.75 9.92 -35.04
CA ASN A 395 -27.55 8.72 -35.83
C ASN A 395 -26.44 8.91 -36.85
N VAL A 396 -25.73 7.84 -37.17
CA VAL A 396 -24.66 7.81 -38.17
C VAL A 396 -24.92 6.69 -39.16
N ASN A 397 -24.34 6.83 -40.34
CA ASN A 397 -24.43 5.85 -41.40
C ASN A 397 -23.11 5.08 -41.54
N MET A 398 -23.19 3.93 -42.22
CA MET A 398 -22.03 3.20 -42.70
C MET A 398 -21.55 3.85 -44.00
N LYS A 399 -20.32 4.36 -44.04
CA LYS A 399 -19.61 4.74 -45.25
C LYS A 399 -19.01 3.50 -45.90
N THR A 400 -19.05 3.44 -47.23
CA THR A 400 -18.42 2.36 -47.98
C THR A 400 -17.30 2.92 -48.85
N GLU A 401 -16.18 2.25 -48.84
CA GLU A 401 -15.02 2.50 -49.73
C GLU A 401 -14.76 1.26 -50.58
N ASP A 402 -14.54 1.46 -51.89
CA ASP A 402 -14.24 0.36 -52.77
C ASP A 402 -12.82 -0.16 -52.53
N ASP A 403 -12.65 -1.47 -52.32
CA ASP A 403 -11.37 -2.15 -52.18
C ASP A 403 -11.23 -3.21 -53.27
N PRO A 404 -10.37 -2.98 -54.29
CA PRO A 404 -10.17 -3.94 -55.40
C PRO A 404 -9.54 -5.27 -54.97
N ASN A 405 -8.96 -5.36 -53.76
CA ASN A 405 -8.36 -6.58 -53.23
C ASN A 405 -9.38 -7.50 -52.56
N LEU A 406 -10.58 -7.00 -52.28
CA LEU A 406 -11.65 -7.82 -51.72
C LEU A 406 -12.35 -8.63 -52.83
N PRO A 407 -12.79 -9.86 -52.55
CA PRO A 407 -13.61 -10.63 -53.47
C PRO A 407 -14.88 -9.88 -53.89
N GLU A 408 -15.36 -10.10 -55.11
CA GLU A 408 -16.58 -9.51 -55.64
C GLU A 408 -17.77 -9.62 -54.70
N GLY A 409 -18.40 -8.49 -54.36
CA GLY A 409 -19.56 -8.41 -53.45
C GLY A 409 -19.29 -8.69 -51.96
N LYS A 410 -18.04 -8.94 -51.58
CA LYS A 410 -17.64 -9.07 -50.17
C LYS A 410 -17.55 -7.68 -49.52
N GLN A 411 -17.94 -7.65 -48.25
CA GLN A 411 -17.82 -6.45 -47.39
C GLN A 411 -17.01 -6.78 -46.14
N GLU A 412 -16.07 -5.92 -45.81
CA GLU A 412 -15.29 -5.98 -44.58
C GLU A 412 -15.56 -4.71 -43.77
N ILE A 413 -16.02 -4.88 -42.51
CA ILE A 413 -16.27 -3.76 -41.61
C ILE A 413 -14.93 -3.35 -40.98
N VAL A 414 -14.43 -2.18 -41.33
CA VAL A 414 -13.22 -1.56 -40.78
C VAL A 414 -13.53 -0.87 -39.46
N GLN A 415 -14.69 -0.20 -39.41
CA GLN A 415 -15.14 0.53 -38.21
C GLN A 415 -16.66 0.43 -38.07
N ASN A 416 -17.13 0.02 -36.89
CA ASN A 416 -18.55 -0.01 -36.57
C ASN A 416 -19.07 1.42 -36.39
N PRO A 417 -20.32 1.72 -36.82
CA PRO A 417 -20.96 2.98 -36.52
C PRO A 417 -21.40 3.01 -35.05
N TYR A 418 -21.18 4.15 -34.40
CA TYR A 418 -21.71 4.38 -33.05
C TYR A 418 -22.55 5.64 -33.02
N THR A 419 -23.79 5.50 -32.59
CA THR A 419 -24.73 6.60 -32.39
C THR A 419 -24.23 7.54 -31.32
N GLY A 420 -24.27 8.85 -31.58
CA GLY A 420 -23.90 9.88 -30.63
C GLY A 420 -25.07 10.28 -29.75
N TYR A 421 -24.76 10.73 -28.53
CA TYR A 421 -25.78 11.15 -27.56
C TYR A 421 -25.34 12.42 -26.85
N LYS A 422 -26.30 13.34 -26.62
CA LYS A 422 -26.15 14.42 -25.64
C LYS A 422 -27.03 14.12 -24.44
N VAL A 423 -26.42 14.10 -23.26
CA VAL A 423 -27.04 13.54 -22.04
C VAL A 423 -26.79 14.46 -20.86
N ARG A 424 -27.86 14.81 -20.16
CA ARG A 424 -27.77 15.49 -18.86
C ARG A 424 -28.07 14.51 -17.75
N VAL A 425 -27.29 14.60 -16.69
CA VAL A 425 -27.51 13.83 -15.46
C VAL A 425 -27.98 14.78 -14.36
N TYR A 426 -29.04 14.41 -13.70
CA TYR A 426 -29.64 15.19 -12.63
C TYR A 426 -29.68 14.40 -11.33
N LYS A 427 -29.56 15.12 -10.23
CA LYS A 427 -29.76 14.62 -8.87
C LYS A 427 -30.98 15.31 -8.25
N ASN A 428 -32.02 14.56 -8.00
CA ASN A 428 -33.19 15.00 -7.23
C ASN A 428 -32.88 14.82 -5.74
N ILE A 429 -33.17 15.85 -4.94
CA ILE A 429 -32.99 15.88 -3.50
C ILE A 429 -34.37 15.77 -2.86
N LEU A 430 -34.57 14.72 -2.08
CA LEU A 430 -35.86 14.48 -1.40
C LEU A 430 -35.64 14.60 0.12
N GLU A 431 -36.57 15.27 0.78
CA GLU A 431 -36.64 15.35 2.24
C GLU A 431 -38.04 14.86 2.69
N ASN A 432 -38.06 13.82 3.52
CA ASN A 432 -39.31 13.13 3.90
C ASN A 432 -40.16 12.70 2.69
N GLY A 433 -39.49 12.23 1.62
CA GLY A 433 -40.14 11.79 0.38
C GLY A 433 -40.64 12.91 -0.55
N LYS A 434 -40.49 14.19 -0.17
CA LYS A 434 -40.88 15.33 -1.02
C LYS A 434 -39.62 15.90 -1.73
N LEU A 435 -39.78 16.22 -3.01
CA LEU A 435 -38.74 16.86 -3.80
C LEU A 435 -38.50 18.29 -3.26
N VAL A 436 -37.29 18.55 -2.79
CA VAL A 436 -36.88 19.86 -2.25
C VAL A 436 -35.80 20.53 -3.08
N GLY A 437 -35.20 19.81 -4.04
CA GLY A 437 -34.18 20.37 -4.94
C GLY A 437 -33.87 19.45 -6.12
N LYS A 438 -33.38 20.05 -7.20
CA LYS A 438 -32.85 19.36 -8.39
C LYS A 438 -31.52 20.01 -8.75
N GLU A 439 -30.50 19.20 -8.98
CA GLU A 439 -29.13 19.65 -9.32
C GLU A 439 -28.72 19.02 -10.65
N LEU A 440 -28.15 19.81 -11.55
CA LEU A 440 -27.49 19.31 -12.77
C LEU A 440 -26.09 18.84 -12.37
N ILE A 441 -25.80 17.56 -12.61
CA ILE A 441 -24.54 16.92 -12.26
C ILE A 441 -23.56 16.98 -13.43
N SER A 442 -24.01 16.66 -14.64
CA SER A 442 -23.19 16.70 -15.85
C SER A 442 -24.05 16.96 -17.09
N ASP A 443 -23.40 17.47 -18.15
CA ASP A 443 -23.92 17.57 -19.51
C ASP A 443 -22.88 16.94 -20.43
N ASP A 444 -23.07 15.69 -20.79
CA ASP A 444 -22.10 14.85 -21.45
C ASP A 444 -22.40 14.69 -22.93
N PHE A 445 -21.37 14.66 -23.79
CA PHE A 445 -21.50 14.46 -25.22
C PHE A 445 -20.71 13.24 -25.69
N TYR A 446 -21.39 12.13 -25.89
CA TYR A 446 -20.87 10.94 -26.59
C TYR A 446 -20.88 11.23 -28.09
N ARG A 447 -19.71 11.44 -28.66
CA ARG A 447 -19.58 11.81 -30.08
C ARG A 447 -20.02 10.68 -30.99
N PRO A 448 -20.78 10.97 -32.05
CA PRO A 448 -21.11 9.97 -33.06
C PRO A 448 -19.85 9.53 -33.82
N ILE A 449 -19.78 8.26 -34.18
CA ILE A 449 -18.68 7.71 -34.97
C ILE A 449 -19.30 7.08 -36.22
N GLU A 450 -18.93 7.57 -37.40
CA GLU A 450 -19.37 7.00 -38.68
C GLU A 450 -18.76 5.61 -38.85
N GLY A 451 -19.55 4.66 -39.34
CA GLY A 451 -19.06 3.35 -39.74
C GLY A 451 -18.27 3.43 -41.05
N LEU A 452 -17.31 2.57 -41.18
CA LEU A 452 -16.53 2.40 -42.41
C LEU A 452 -16.50 0.91 -42.79
N ALA A 453 -16.90 0.61 -44.02
CA ALA A 453 -16.80 -0.71 -44.61
C ALA A 453 -16.10 -0.65 -45.96
N LYS A 454 -15.17 -1.55 -46.19
CA LYS A 454 -14.58 -1.80 -47.50
C LYS A 454 -15.43 -2.77 -48.28
N VAL A 455 -15.69 -2.49 -49.54
CA VAL A 455 -16.55 -3.30 -50.43
C VAL A 455 -15.77 -3.71 -51.65
N GLY A 456 -15.77 -5.01 -51.95
CA GLY A 456 -15.21 -5.53 -53.20
C GLY A 456 -15.99 -5.06 -54.43
N PRO A 457 -15.39 -5.16 -55.64
CA PRO A 457 -16.00 -4.71 -56.87
C PRO A 457 -17.45 -5.18 -57.04
N LYS A 458 -18.34 -4.30 -57.50
CA LYS A 458 -19.71 -4.70 -57.78
C LYS A 458 -19.76 -5.61 -58.99
N LYS A 459 -20.52 -6.69 -58.94
CA LYS A 459 -20.82 -7.51 -60.09
C LYS A 459 -21.36 -6.60 -61.20
N PRO A 460 -20.79 -6.64 -62.42
CA PRO A 460 -21.35 -5.90 -63.54
C PRO A 460 -22.84 -6.19 -63.64
N ALA A 461 -23.66 -5.17 -63.73
CA ALA A 461 -25.08 -5.35 -63.96
C ALA A 461 -25.26 -6.21 -65.22
N PRO A 462 -26.14 -7.25 -65.21
CA PRO A 462 -26.45 -8.00 -66.42
C PRO A 462 -26.77 -7.00 -67.52
N LYS A 463 -26.06 -7.08 -68.66
CA LYS A 463 -26.39 -6.25 -69.84
C LYS A 463 -27.90 -6.38 -70.09
N PRO A 464 -28.62 -5.29 -70.36
CA PRO A 464 -29.99 -5.39 -70.80
C PRO A 464 -30.08 -6.37 -71.98
N PRO A 465 -31.06 -7.24 -72.05
CA PRO A 465 -31.22 -8.14 -73.21
C PRO A 465 -31.22 -7.30 -74.50
N GLU A 466 -30.38 -7.67 -75.45
CA GLU A 466 -30.38 -7.03 -76.76
C GLU A 466 -31.81 -7.11 -77.33
N PRO A 467 -32.29 -6.06 -78.00
CA PRO A 467 -33.63 -6.10 -78.58
C PRO A 467 -33.64 -7.23 -79.65
N LYS A 468 -34.53 -8.19 -79.43
CA LYS A 468 -34.79 -9.23 -80.44
C LYS A 468 -35.22 -8.54 -81.76
N LYS A 469 -34.48 -8.79 -82.86
CA LYS A 469 -34.90 -8.40 -84.21
C LYS A 469 -36.26 -9.03 -84.49
N ASP A 470 -37.23 -8.18 -84.86
CA ASP A 470 -38.55 -8.55 -85.31
C ASP A 470 -38.45 -9.54 -86.52
N ASP A 471 -38.93 -10.71 -86.34
CA ASP A 471 -39.28 -11.60 -87.45
C ASP A 471 -40.67 -11.22 -88.02
N PRO A 472 -40.90 -11.28 -89.37
CA PRO A 472 -42.08 -10.71 -89.96
C PRO A 472 -43.34 -11.57 -89.69
N LYS A 473 -44.38 -10.84 -89.39
CA LYS A 473 -45.76 -11.26 -89.14
C LYS A 473 -46.37 -12.10 -90.24
N PRO A 474 -46.95 -13.31 -90.04
CA PRO A 474 -47.87 -13.94 -91.01
C PRO A 474 -49.27 -13.37 -90.88
N ALA A 475 -49.97 -13.26 -92.01
CA ALA A 475 -51.27 -12.66 -92.26
C ALA A 475 -52.46 -13.40 -91.62
N PRO A 476 -53.62 -12.71 -91.46
CA PRO A 476 -54.76 -13.21 -90.67
C PRO A 476 -55.68 -14.17 -91.35
N LYS A 477 -56.27 -15.13 -90.65
CA LYS A 477 -57.41 -15.95 -91.08
C LYS A 477 -58.64 -15.66 -90.22
N PRO A 478 -59.87 -15.82 -90.77
CA PRO A 478 -61.10 -15.12 -90.49
C PRO A 478 -61.90 -15.64 -89.27
N ALA A 479 -62.78 -14.77 -88.81
CA ALA A 479 -63.76 -14.88 -87.73
C ALA A 479 -64.87 -15.93 -88.01
N GLU A 480 -65.40 -16.49 -86.95
CA GLU A 480 -66.82 -16.84 -86.74
C GLU A 480 -67.13 -17.21 -85.26
N PRO A 481 -68.41 -17.19 -84.76
CA PRO A 481 -69.09 -16.07 -84.14
C PRO A 481 -69.55 -16.35 -82.67
N GLU A 482 -70.02 -15.28 -82.14
CA GLU A 482 -70.73 -15.01 -80.83
C GLU A 482 -71.61 -16.17 -80.26
N LYS A 483 -71.65 -16.23 -78.94
CA LYS A 483 -72.87 -16.30 -78.14
C LYS A 483 -72.74 -15.70 -76.79
N ASP A 484 -73.46 -14.58 -76.64
CA ASP A 484 -74.33 -14.05 -75.59
C ASP A 484 -74.14 -14.44 -74.11
N ASP A 485 -73.79 -13.45 -73.37
CA ASP A 485 -74.37 -12.65 -72.30
C ASP A 485 -75.25 -13.37 -71.26
N PRO A 486 -75.56 -12.85 -70.03
CA PRO A 486 -75.38 -11.49 -69.55
C PRO A 486 -75.08 -11.27 -68.04
N LYS A 487 -74.61 -10.08 -67.74
CA LYS A 487 -75.02 -9.22 -66.60
C LYS A 487 -74.81 -9.73 -65.19
N VAL A 488 -74.25 -8.95 -64.24
CA VAL A 488 -74.63 -7.61 -63.74
C VAL A 488 -73.60 -7.12 -62.77
N LYS A 489 -73.32 -5.84 -62.89
CA LYS A 489 -72.65 -4.93 -61.95
C LYS A 489 -73.48 -4.78 -60.65
N PRO A 490 -73.12 -3.87 -59.74
CA PRO A 490 -71.94 -3.42 -59.03
C PRO A 490 -72.22 -3.13 -57.52
N ASN A 491 -71.27 -2.39 -56.91
CA ASN A 491 -71.43 -1.48 -55.76
C ASN A 491 -71.03 -2.01 -54.40
N ASP A 492 -70.05 -1.39 -53.85
CA ASP A 492 -69.98 -0.22 -53.00
C ASP A 492 -70.14 -0.43 -51.49
N THR A 493 -69.17 0.20 -50.81
CA THR A 493 -69.31 0.95 -49.55
C THR A 493 -69.39 0.20 -48.24
N ASN A 494 -68.32 0.51 -47.49
CA ASN A 494 -68.39 1.21 -46.20
C ASN A 494 -68.85 0.50 -44.93
N SER A 495 -67.95 0.65 -43.98
CA SER A 495 -68.25 1.09 -42.62
C SER A 495 -68.66 0.09 -41.54
N LYS A 496 -67.84 0.24 -40.51
CA LYS A 496 -68.28 0.36 -39.10
C LYS A 496 -68.66 -0.86 -38.28
N GLU A 497 -67.81 -0.91 -37.25
CA GLU A 497 -68.23 -0.91 -35.84
C GLU A 497 -68.92 -2.11 -35.21
N LYS A 498 -68.36 -2.38 -34.08
CA LYS A 498 -68.99 -2.74 -32.78
C LYS A 498 -69.01 -4.18 -32.31
N ASP A 499 -68.27 -4.30 -31.21
CA ASP A 499 -68.70 -4.74 -29.88
C ASP A 499 -69.36 -6.12 -29.68
N LYS A 500 -68.81 -6.71 -28.70
CA LYS A 500 -69.33 -7.38 -27.49
C LYS A 500 -68.78 -8.77 -27.25
N GLU A 501 -67.99 -8.85 -26.16
CA GLU A 501 -68.41 -9.35 -24.83
C GLU A 501 -68.93 -10.78 -24.79
N LYS A 502 -68.28 -11.58 -24.02
CA LYS A 502 -68.66 -12.37 -22.84
C LYS A 502 -67.86 -13.65 -22.72
N ASP A 503 -67.13 -13.77 -21.68
CA ASP A 503 -67.42 -14.33 -20.35
C ASP A 503 -67.16 -15.83 -20.17
N LYS A 504 -66.49 -16.07 -19.03
CA LYS A 504 -66.48 -17.30 -18.18
C LYS A 504 -65.28 -18.25 -18.41
N ASP A 505 -64.63 -18.70 -17.45
CA ASP A 505 -64.67 -18.80 -15.99
C ASP A 505 -63.60 -19.83 -15.58
N LYS A 506 -62.97 -19.59 -14.40
CA LYS A 506 -62.44 -20.57 -13.45
C LYS A 506 -61.21 -21.45 -13.84
N ASP A 507 -60.05 -21.30 -13.17
CA ASP A 507 -59.77 -22.07 -11.96
C ASP A 507 -58.47 -21.64 -11.30
N LYS A 508 -58.57 -21.45 -9.97
CA LYS A 508 -57.48 -21.34 -9.02
C LYS A 508 -57.23 -22.74 -8.44
N PRO A 509 -55.99 -23.10 -8.09
CA PRO A 509 -55.79 -23.62 -6.74
C PRO A 509 -54.53 -23.03 -6.06
N THR A 510 -54.71 -22.45 -4.89
CA THR A 510 -54.40 -22.98 -3.54
C THR A 510 -52.96 -23.11 -3.15
N GLN A 511 -52.59 -22.28 -2.19
CA GLN A 511 -51.39 -22.32 -1.33
C GLN A 511 -51.20 -23.68 -0.66
N GLU A 512 -49.95 -24.12 -0.55
CA GLU A 512 -49.47 -24.96 0.56
C GLU A 512 -48.12 -24.49 1.04
N THR A 513 -48.09 -24.14 2.31
CA THR A 513 -46.91 -23.99 3.17
C THR A 513 -46.47 -25.35 3.66
N PRO A 514 -45.18 -25.63 3.84
CA PRO A 514 -44.73 -26.67 4.77
C PRO A 514 -44.13 -26.07 6.03
N LYS A 515 -44.45 -26.77 7.10
CA LYS A 515 -44.18 -26.60 8.51
C LYS A 515 -42.69 -26.75 8.85
N GLU A 516 -42.31 -26.05 9.93
CA GLU A 516 -41.17 -26.32 10.81
C GLU A 516 -40.99 -27.80 11.16
N ASP A 517 -39.77 -28.25 11.15
CA ASP A 517 -39.31 -29.34 12.01
C ASP A 517 -38.00 -28.97 12.67
N THR A 518 -38.10 -28.73 13.94
CA THR A 518 -37.04 -28.69 14.94
C THR A 518 -36.43 -30.07 15.13
N LYS A 519 -35.09 -30.17 15.03
CA LYS A 519 -34.33 -31.11 15.90
C LYS A 519 -32.88 -30.68 16.08
N ASN A 520 -32.60 -30.50 17.35
CA ASN A 520 -31.29 -30.51 18.02
C ASN A 520 -30.24 -31.46 17.40
N ASN A 521 -28.98 -31.01 17.31
CA ASN A 521 -27.95 -31.69 18.09
C ASN A 521 -26.68 -30.83 18.28
N LYS A 522 -26.25 -30.85 19.54
CA LYS A 522 -24.95 -30.44 20.05
C LYS A 522 -23.81 -31.23 19.38
N ILE A 523 -22.70 -30.59 19.02
CA ILE A 523 -21.39 -30.74 19.67
C ILE A 523 -20.59 -29.48 19.38
#